data_0ac9938475fecba992403b2da645aa0f
#
_entry.id   0ac9938475fecba992403b2da645aa0f
#
_cell.length_a   1.000
_cell.length_b   1.000
_cell.length_c   1.000
_cell.angle_alpha   90.00
_cell.angle_beta   90.00
_cell.angle_gamma   90.00
#
_symmetry.space_group_name_H-M   'P 1'
#
loop_
_entity.id
_entity.type
_entity.pdbx_description
1 polymer ?
#
loop_
_entity_poly.entity_id
_entity_poly.type
_entity_poly.pdbx_seq_one_letter_code
_entity_poly.pdbx_strand_id
1 'polypeptide(L)'
;MISNIIYMLMGVAFLKIAGSMGTDSVAAVTTGQRLYFVLHAIMMGLCSGTTAMVGRNWGAGNKQLAGRFAALSVLVFLIDGVLLSWIAIPFLEQLVGMFGLADEAHIMAVEFSFWTAIYAPAMLVTLVFNMSFRAVGNATTPLWAAIVGVALSIALGAALTFGWAGLPELGLAGLAIGGGIATTLTIAAFLLFWALGWLSFKPYNPLPNVIKNGKTLVDIGMPAAFEQAFFQAGMLLFMIFLGSYGNAAFAAYGIGLSILGLIIVVAFSFSISAATLVSQHLGAGDKQGAYNAGWRTMRTCVYLMLCSSIFLAIFAEEIARFMIDDPEVIGHMVNLTYVLCLSLPFMGVEFSMAGSLRGAGDTRFPMMVTIFSMLLTRLLMPLILVKIGADVIWLYAMSLVDFSIKSSLNMWRFRKKAWLGNE
;
A
#
# COMPACT_ATOMS: atom_id res chain seq x y z
N MET A 1 9.42 7.13 -1.70
CA MET A 1 8.51 8.23 -1.33
C MET A 1 7.96 8.93 -2.57
N ILE A 2 8.77 9.60 -3.39
CA ILE A 2 8.32 10.37 -4.56
C ILE A 2 7.47 9.53 -5.53
N SER A 3 7.87 8.30 -5.87
CA SER A 3 7.09 7.41 -6.74
C SER A 3 5.65 7.18 -6.24
N ASN A 4 5.46 7.04 -4.93
CA ASN A 4 4.12 6.82 -4.37
C ASN A 4 3.25 8.08 -4.45
N ILE A 5 3.86 9.27 -4.31
CA ILE A 5 3.16 10.55 -4.51
C ILE A 5 2.72 10.68 -5.98
N ILE A 6 3.57 10.28 -6.93
CA ILE A 6 3.23 10.31 -8.37
C ILE A 6 2.02 9.41 -8.66
N TYR A 7 1.95 8.21 -8.07
CA TYR A 7 0.76 7.35 -8.21
C TYR A 7 -0.50 7.96 -7.56
N MET A 8 -0.38 8.70 -6.45
CA MET A 8 -1.51 9.43 -5.88
C MET A 8 -2.01 10.54 -6.82
N LEU A 9 -1.09 11.26 -7.48
CA LEU A 9 -1.46 12.28 -8.48
C LEU A 9 -2.23 11.67 -9.67
N MET A 10 -1.90 10.45 -10.09
CA MET A 10 -2.68 9.72 -11.09
C MET A 10 -4.13 9.51 -10.62
N GLY A 11 -4.33 9.08 -9.38
CA GLY A 11 -5.67 8.89 -8.82
C GLY A 11 -6.49 10.19 -8.83
N VAL A 12 -5.87 11.30 -8.43
CA VAL A 12 -6.51 12.62 -8.47
C VAL A 12 -6.83 13.06 -9.90
N ALA A 13 -5.92 12.83 -10.86
CA ALA A 13 -6.16 13.15 -12.27
C ALA A 13 -7.34 12.34 -12.84
N PHE A 14 -7.42 11.05 -12.53
CA PHE A 14 -8.53 10.19 -12.95
C PHE A 14 -9.87 10.68 -12.37
N LEU A 15 -9.90 11.06 -11.09
CA LEU A 15 -11.09 11.65 -10.47
C LEU A 15 -11.48 12.98 -11.10
N LYS A 16 -10.51 13.81 -11.49
CA LYS A 16 -10.79 15.08 -12.19
C LYS A 16 -11.38 14.86 -13.59
N ILE A 17 -10.87 13.86 -14.33
CA ILE A 17 -11.42 13.48 -15.63
C ILE A 17 -12.83 12.92 -15.46
N ALA A 18 -13.05 12.00 -14.51
CA ALA A 18 -14.37 11.47 -14.20
C ALA A 18 -15.35 12.56 -13.77
N GLY A 19 -14.89 13.57 -13.01
CA GLY A 19 -15.68 14.72 -12.56
C GLY A 19 -16.22 15.58 -13.71
N SER A 20 -15.54 15.63 -14.86
CA SER A 20 -16.05 16.32 -16.05
C SER A 20 -17.15 15.55 -16.77
N MET A 21 -17.35 14.27 -16.43
CA MET A 21 -18.40 13.41 -17.00
C MET A 21 -19.65 13.31 -16.10
N GLY A 22 -19.56 13.79 -14.86
CA GLY A 22 -20.67 13.79 -13.91
C GLY A 22 -20.38 13.07 -12.59
N THR A 23 -21.33 13.18 -11.66
CA THR A 23 -21.22 12.62 -10.29
C THR A 23 -21.16 11.10 -10.27
N ASP A 24 -21.92 10.43 -11.14
CA ASP A 24 -21.97 8.97 -11.22
C ASP A 24 -20.63 8.39 -11.69
N SER A 25 -19.96 9.06 -12.62
CA SER A 25 -18.61 8.70 -13.07
C SER A 25 -17.57 8.82 -11.93
N VAL A 26 -17.67 9.85 -11.08
CA VAL A 26 -16.81 10.01 -9.90
C VAL A 26 -17.05 8.89 -8.90
N ALA A 27 -18.31 8.56 -8.63
CA ALA A 27 -18.68 7.45 -7.73
C ALA A 27 -18.14 6.12 -8.26
N ALA A 28 -18.27 5.87 -9.56
CA ALA A 28 -17.78 4.66 -10.23
C ALA A 28 -16.24 4.53 -10.12
N VAL A 29 -15.48 5.57 -10.49
CA VAL A 29 -14.01 5.56 -10.39
C VAL A 29 -13.55 5.39 -8.95
N THR A 30 -14.20 6.08 -8.00
CA THR A 30 -13.85 5.98 -6.58
C THR A 30 -14.03 4.55 -6.09
N THR A 31 -15.12 3.89 -6.45
CA THR A 31 -15.42 2.50 -6.07
C THR A 31 -14.40 1.55 -6.67
N GLY A 32 -14.12 1.64 -7.97
CA GLY A 32 -13.14 0.79 -8.64
C GLY A 32 -11.72 0.98 -8.08
N GLN A 33 -11.33 2.23 -7.78
CA GLN A 33 -10.04 2.51 -7.13
C GLN A 33 -9.96 1.91 -5.72
N ARG A 34 -11.05 1.89 -4.95
CA ARG A 34 -11.09 1.25 -3.62
C ARG A 34 -10.90 -0.26 -3.71
N LEU A 35 -11.58 -0.92 -4.62
CA LEU A 35 -11.40 -2.36 -4.87
C LEU A 35 -9.96 -2.67 -5.27
N TYR A 36 -9.41 -1.91 -6.21
CA TYR A 36 -8.01 -2.06 -6.62
C TYR A 36 -7.04 -1.81 -5.47
N PHE A 37 -7.25 -0.78 -4.64
CA PHE A 37 -6.37 -0.44 -3.51
C PHE A 37 -6.28 -1.58 -2.49
N VAL A 38 -7.39 -2.22 -2.14
CA VAL A 38 -7.40 -3.36 -1.23
C VAL A 38 -6.55 -4.50 -1.78
N LEU A 39 -6.76 -4.86 -3.05
CA LEU A 39 -5.99 -5.90 -3.73
C LEU A 39 -4.49 -5.55 -3.78
N HIS A 40 -4.17 -4.33 -4.18
CA HIS A 40 -2.80 -3.83 -4.27
C HIS A 40 -2.08 -3.87 -2.90
N ALA A 41 -2.76 -3.51 -1.81
CA ALA A 41 -2.19 -3.55 -0.46
C ALA A 41 -1.84 -4.99 -0.03
N ILE A 42 -2.71 -5.96 -0.30
CA ILE A 42 -2.46 -7.38 -0.02
C ILE A 42 -1.26 -7.88 -0.82
N MET A 43 -1.19 -7.56 -2.11
CA MET A 43 -0.09 -7.96 -2.98
C MET A 43 1.22 -7.28 -2.58
N MET A 44 1.18 -6.06 -2.08
CA MET A 44 2.35 -5.38 -1.53
C MET A 44 2.90 -6.10 -0.29
N GLY A 45 2.02 -6.67 0.54
CA GLY A 45 2.41 -7.59 1.62
C GLY A 45 3.16 -8.80 1.07
N LEU A 46 2.61 -9.47 0.05
CA LEU A 46 3.23 -10.64 -0.59
C LEU A 46 4.62 -10.33 -1.16
N CYS A 47 4.87 -9.12 -1.66
CA CYS A 47 6.17 -8.66 -2.13
C CYS A 47 7.28 -8.65 -1.04
N SER A 48 6.93 -8.83 0.23
CA SER A 48 7.93 -8.96 1.31
C SER A 48 8.87 -10.15 1.07
N GLY A 49 8.35 -11.26 0.51
CA GLY A 49 9.16 -12.40 0.10
C GLY A 49 10.19 -12.04 -0.97
N THR A 50 9.78 -11.30 -1.98
CA THR A 50 10.68 -10.79 -3.03
C THR A 50 11.76 -9.90 -2.43
N THR A 51 11.37 -8.92 -1.61
CA THR A 51 12.33 -7.97 -0.99
C THR A 51 13.35 -8.70 -0.12
N ALA A 52 12.92 -9.67 0.70
CA ALA A 52 13.81 -10.45 1.55
C ALA A 52 14.79 -11.32 0.75
N MET A 53 14.30 -12.05 -0.26
CA MET A 53 15.15 -12.98 -1.02
C MET A 53 16.07 -12.27 -2.00
N VAL A 54 15.57 -11.27 -2.74
CA VAL A 54 16.41 -10.49 -3.67
C VAL A 54 17.45 -9.67 -2.89
N GLY A 55 17.03 -8.97 -1.82
CA GLY A 55 17.92 -8.15 -1.00
C GLY A 55 19.02 -8.98 -0.32
N ARG A 56 18.67 -10.14 0.26
CA ARG A 56 19.63 -11.03 0.89
C ARG A 56 20.68 -11.55 -0.09
N ASN A 57 20.27 -12.02 -1.26
CA ASN A 57 21.22 -12.51 -2.28
C ASN A 57 22.07 -11.40 -2.87
N TRP A 58 21.50 -10.20 -3.03
CA TRP A 58 22.26 -9.02 -3.44
C TRP A 58 23.32 -8.63 -2.42
N GLY A 59 22.95 -8.59 -1.14
CA GLY A 59 23.89 -8.31 -0.03
C GLY A 59 25.02 -9.33 0.09
N ALA A 60 24.73 -10.61 -0.20
CA ALA A 60 25.74 -11.68 -0.27
C ALA A 60 26.70 -11.55 -1.48
N GLY A 61 26.56 -10.51 -2.32
CA GLY A 61 27.34 -10.36 -3.55
C GLY A 61 26.92 -11.28 -4.69
N ASN A 62 25.94 -12.15 -4.48
CA ASN A 62 25.45 -13.09 -5.50
C ASN A 62 24.38 -12.45 -6.39
N LYS A 63 24.83 -11.53 -7.27
CA LYS A 63 23.98 -10.79 -8.19
C LYS A 63 23.17 -11.72 -9.13
N GLN A 64 23.76 -12.86 -9.50
CA GLN A 64 23.09 -13.83 -10.37
C GLN A 64 21.87 -14.44 -9.66
N LEU A 65 22.03 -14.85 -8.39
CA LEU A 65 20.94 -15.44 -7.63
C LEU A 65 19.85 -14.41 -7.30
N ALA A 66 20.24 -13.17 -7.01
CA ALA A 66 19.31 -12.05 -6.84
C ALA A 66 18.46 -11.84 -8.12
N GLY A 67 19.07 -11.82 -9.31
CA GLY A 67 18.38 -11.70 -10.59
C GLY A 67 17.46 -12.89 -10.90
N ARG A 68 17.83 -14.10 -10.49
CA ARG A 68 16.98 -15.30 -10.63
C ARG A 68 15.74 -15.23 -9.73
N PHE A 69 15.89 -14.77 -8.47
CA PHE A 69 14.74 -14.56 -7.58
C PHE A 69 13.83 -13.44 -8.05
N ALA A 70 14.39 -12.36 -8.61
CA ALA A 70 13.58 -11.30 -9.22
C ALA A 70 12.77 -11.81 -10.42
N ALA A 71 13.39 -12.58 -11.32
CA ALA A 71 12.70 -13.18 -12.46
C ALA A 71 11.62 -14.18 -12.01
N LEU A 72 11.92 -15.00 -11.00
CA LEU A 72 10.94 -15.92 -10.42
C LEU A 72 9.77 -15.16 -9.79
N SER A 73 10.03 -14.06 -9.09
CA SER A 73 8.99 -13.22 -8.51
C SER A 73 8.08 -12.62 -9.59
N VAL A 74 8.64 -12.13 -10.70
CA VAL A 74 7.86 -11.63 -11.85
C VAL A 74 6.93 -12.74 -12.38
N LEU A 75 7.44 -13.96 -12.52
CA LEU A 75 6.63 -15.10 -12.99
C LEU A 75 5.49 -15.45 -12.01
N VAL A 76 5.81 -15.52 -10.71
CA VAL A 76 4.81 -15.81 -9.66
C VAL A 76 3.71 -14.75 -9.66
N PHE A 77 4.08 -13.47 -9.65
CA PHE A 77 3.09 -12.39 -9.62
C PHE A 77 2.31 -12.23 -10.93
N LEU A 78 2.88 -12.63 -12.06
CA LEU A 78 2.12 -12.72 -13.32
C LEU A 78 1.03 -13.78 -13.22
N ILE A 79 1.38 -14.98 -12.70
CA ILE A 79 0.42 -16.06 -12.48
C ILE A 79 -0.65 -15.65 -11.47
N ASP A 80 -0.23 -15.08 -10.32
CA ASP A 80 -1.14 -14.57 -9.29
C ASP A 80 -2.11 -13.52 -9.86
N GLY A 81 -1.59 -12.60 -10.70
CA GLY A 81 -2.40 -11.58 -11.36
C GLY A 81 -3.46 -12.18 -12.29
N VAL A 82 -3.08 -13.17 -13.09
CA VAL A 82 -4.03 -13.86 -13.97
C VAL A 82 -5.09 -14.63 -13.16
N LEU A 83 -4.67 -15.34 -12.11
CA LEU A 83 -5.58 -16.08 -11.23
C LEU A 83 -6.56 -15.14 -10.52
N LEU A 84 -6.05 -14.02 -9.99
CA LEU A 84 -6.87 -13.02 -9.31
C LEU A 84 -7.88 -12.37 -10.25
N SER A 85 -7.47 -12.03 -11.48
CA SER A 85 -8.39 -11.51 -12.50
C SER A 85 -9.48 -12.53 -12.82
N TRP A 86 -9.08 -13.78 -13.04
CA TRP A 86 -10.01 -14.86 -13.35
C TRP A 86 -11.01 -15.13 -12.22
N ILE A 87 -10.57 -15.05 -10.97
CA ILE A 87 -11.44 -15.20 -9.79
C ILE A 87 -12.30 -13.96 -9.57
N ALA A 88 -11.73 -12.74 -9.70
CA ALA A 88 -12.43 -11.50 -9.36
C ALA A 88 -13.53 -11.14 -10.35
N ILE A 89 -13.30 -11.34 -11.66
CA ILE A 89 -14.23 -10.90 -12.72
C ILE A 89 -15.65 -11.43 -12.53
N PRO A 90 -15.90 -12.73 -12.23
CA PRO A 90 -17.26 -13.25 -12.02
C PRO A 90 -17.99 -12.65 -10.80
N PHE A 91 -17.26 -12.08 -9.85
CA PHE A 91 -17.81 -11.50 -8.61
C PHE A 91 -17.87 -9.99 -8.60
N LEU A 92 -17.49 -9.32 -9.69
CA LEU A 92 -17.41 -7.85 -9.72
C LEU A 92 -18.75 -7.17 -9.43
N GLU A 93 -19.85 -7.67 -10.00
CA GLU A 93 -21.19 -7.11 -9.71
C GLU A 93 -21.52 -7.17 -8.23
N GLN A 94 -21.23 -8.28 -7.57
CA GLN A 94 -21.47 -8.46 -6.13
C GLN A 94 -20.57 -7.56 -5.30
N LEU A 95 -19.28 -7.45 -5.66
CA LEU A 95 -18.32 -6.61 -4.98
C LEU A 95 -18.66 -5.12 -5.10
N VAL A 96 -19.04 -4.67 -6.30
CA VAL A 96 -19.49 -3.28 -6.53
C VAL A 96 -20.84 -3.04 -5.86
N GLY A 97 -21.76 -4.02 -5.89
CA GLY A 97 -23.07 -3.95 -5.23
C GLY A 97 -23.00 -3.67 -3.72
N MET A 98 -21.92 -4.07 -3.05
CA MET A 98 -21.71 -3.78 -1.63
C MET A 98 -21.60 -2.28 -1.31
N PHE A 99 -21.35 -1.43 -2.31
CA PHE A 99 -21.20 0.02 -2.14
C PHE A 99 -22.52 0.79 -2.26
N GLY A 100 -23.64 0.14 -2.68
CA GLY A 100 -24.96 0.75 -2.72
C GLY A 100 -25.07 1.92 -3.70
N LEU A 101 -24.40 1.86 -4.85
CA LEU A 101 -24.42 2.89 -5.88
C LEU A 101 -25.78 2.91 -6.60
N ALA A 102 -26.17 4.07 -7.16
CA ALA A 102 -27.28 4.18 -8.09
C ALA A 102 -27.01 3.35 -9.36
N ASP A 103 -28.09 2.93 -10.06
CA ASP A 103 -28.00 1.97 -11.16
C ASP A 103 -26.99 2.37 -12.23
N GLU A 104 -26.94 3.62 -12.65
CA GLU A 104 -26.02 4.10 -13.67
C GLU A 104 -24.56 4.10 -13.17
N ALA A 105 -24.32 4.61 -11.96
CA ALA A 105 -23.01 4.59 -11.31
C ALA A 105 -22.53 3.14 -11.06
N HIS A 106 -23.47 2.23 -10.74
CA HIS A 106 -23.16 0.81 -10.54
C HIS A 106 -22.62 0.16 -11.82
N ILE A 107 -23.33 0.33 -12.94
CA ILE A 107 -22.92 -0.21 -14.26
C ILE A 107 -21.53 0.34 -14.63
N MET A 108 -21.32 1.64 -14.52
CA MET A 108 -20.04 2.28 -14.79
C MET A 108 -18.91 1.75 -13.88
N ALA A 109 -19.20 1.51 -12.59
CA ALA A 109 -18.23 0.98 -11.65
C ALA A 109 -17.83 -0.47 -11.94
N VAL A 110 -18.80 -1.30 -12.35
CA VAL A 110 -18.53 -2.68 -12.79
C VAL A 110 -17.66 -2.68 -14.04
N GLU A 111 -17.98 -1.86 -15.04
CA GLU A 111 -17.20 -1.74 -16.28
C GLU A 111 -15.77 -1.25 -16.01
N PHE A 112 -15.59 -0.19 -15.23
CA PHE A 112 -14.28 0.32 -14.85
C PHE A 112 -13.45 -0.74 -14.10
N SER A 113 -14.09 -1.44 -13.16
CA SER A 113 -13.44 -2.50 -12.37
C SER A 113 -13.09 -3.73 -13.22
N PHE A 114 -13.92 -4.06 -14.22
CA PHE A 114 -13.67 -5.15 -15.17
C PHE A 114 -12.37 -4.90 -15.97
N TRP A 115 -12.24 -3.72 -16.56
CA TRP A 115 -11.03 -3.38 -17.30
C TRP A 115 -9.82 -3.27 -16.38
N THR A 116 -9.97 -2.74 -15.17
CA THR A 116 -8.91 -2.73 -14.17
C THR A 116 -8.47 -4.15 -13.81
N ALA A 117 -9.39 -5.10 -13.67
CA ALA A 117 -9.08 -6.50 -13.39
C ALA A 117 -8.36 -7.20 -14.56
N ILE A 118 -8.73 -6.90 -15.80
CA ILE A 118 -8.02 -7.43 -16.99
C ILE A 118 -6.55 -7.03 -16.98
N TYR A 119 -6.23 -5.81 -16.58
CA TYR A 119 -4.86 -5.31 -16.53
C TYR A 119 -4.15 -5.57 -15.18
N ALA A 120 -4.81 -6.20 -14.22
CA ALA A 120 -4.19 -6.52 -12.92
C ALA A 120 -2.89 -7.33 -13.04
N PRO A 121 -2.72 -8.30 -13.96
CA PRO A 121 -1.44 -8.99 -14.15
C PRO A 121 -0.28 -8.03 -14.44
N ALA A 122 -0.45 -7.06 -15.33
CA ALA A 122 0.57 -6.07 -15.65
C ALA A 122 0.85 -5.16 -14.45
N MET A 123 -0.18 -4.76 -13.71
CA MET A 123 -0.03 -3.94 -12.50
C MET A 123 0.76 -4.67 -11.41
N LEU A 124 0.51 -5.98 -11.19
CA LEU A 124 1.22 -6.79 -10.21
C LEU A 124 2.68 -7.06 -10.62
N VAL A 125 2.93 -7.29 -11.90
CA VAL A 125 4.30 -7.39 -12.43
C VAL A 125 5.06 -6.08 -12.22
N THR A 126 4.41 -4.93 -12.43
CA THR A 126 5.00 -3.61 -12.15
C THR A 126 5.34 -3.45 -10.68
N LEU A 127 4.46 -3.88 -9.78
CA LEU A 127 4.67 -3.82 -8.33
C LEU A 127 5.91 -4.64 -7.91
N VAL A 128 5.98 -5.90 -8.31
CA VAL A 128 7.10 -6.79 -7.95
C VAL A 128 8.41 -6.35 -8.58
N PHE A 129 8.35 -5.82 -9.80
CA PHE A 129 9.50 -5.24 -10.48
C PHE A 129 10.07 -4.04 -9.68
N ASN A 130 9.21 -3.11 -9.29
CA ASN A 130 9.58 -1.98 -8.44
C ASN A 130 10.19 -2.43 -7.11
N MET A 131 9.62 -3.45 -6.46
CA MET A 131 10.16 -3.99 -5.19
C MET A 131 11.50 -4.67 -5.38
N SER A 132 11.70 -5.40 -6.48
CA SER A 132 12.99 -6.05 -6.80
C SER A 132 14.11 -5.01 -6.98
N PHE A 133 13.85 -3.90 -7.69
CA PHE A 133 14.85 -2.83 -7.87
C PHE A 133 15.12 -2.08 -6.55
N ARG A 134 14.11 -1.84 -5.74
CA ARG A 134 14.29 -1.26 -4.40
C ARG A 134 15.12 -2.20 -3.50
N ALA A 135 14.89 -3.51 -3.59
CA ALA A 135 15.62 -4.50 -2.79
C ALA A 135 17.13 -4.54 -3.09
N VAL A 136 17.54 -4.15 -4.30
CA VAL A 136 18.97 -3.98 -4.65
C VAL A 136 19.50 -2.57 -4.39
N GLY A 137 18.71 -1.69 -3.77
CA GLY A 137 19.08 -0.30 -3.47
C GLY A 137 18.87 0.68 -4.61
N ASN A 138 18.33 0.25 -5.75
CA ASN A 138 18.03 1.13 -6.88
C ASN A 138 16.60 1.69 -6.75
N ALA A 139 16.48 2.93 -6.26
CA ALA A 139 15.20 3.65 -6.18
C ALA A 139 14.92 4.51 -7.41
N THR A 140 15.90 4.74 -8.28
CA THR A 140 15.78 5.62 -9.44
C THR A 140 15.01 4.95 -10.57
N THR A 141 15.26 3.68 -10.86
CA THR A 141 14.51 2.91 -11.87
C THR A 141 13.00 2.89 -11.58
N PRO A 142 12.52 2.52 -10.36
CA PRO A 142 11.11 2.65 -10.01
C PRO A 142 10.54 4.07 -10.09
N LEU A 143 11.37 5.09 -9.84
CA LEU A 143 10.94 6.48 -9.96
C LEU A 143 10.65 6.88 -11.42
N TRP A 144 11.56 6.56 -12.34
CA TRP A 144 11.34 6.82 -13.76
C TRP A 144 10.18 6.01 -14.32
N ALA A 145 10.02 4.75 -13.88
CA ALA A 145 8.86 3.94 -14.22
C ALA A 145 7.55 4.61 -13.78
N ALA A 146 7.51 5.17 -12.57
CA ALA A 146 6.34 5.88 -12.07
C ALA A 146 6.06 7.16 -12.86
N ILE A 147 7.09 7.98 -13.16
CA ILE A 147 6.92 9.24 -13.92
C ILE A 147 6.36 8.95 -15.31
N VAL A 148 7.02 8.07 -16.05
CA VAL A 148 6.62 7.75 -17.43
C VAL A 148 5.28 7.02 -17.46
N GLY A 149 5.10 6.01 -16.60
CA GLY A 149 3.89 5.22 -16.53
C GLY A 149 2.66 6.06 -16.17
N VAL A 150 2.76 6.94 -15.17
CA VAL A 150 1.65 7.81 -14.76
C VAL A 150 1.34 8.86 -15.82
N ALA A 151 2.36 9.51 -16.41
CA ALA A 151 2.14 10.47 -17.47
C ALA A 151 1.43 9.83 -18.68
N LEU A 152 1.88 8.62 -19.07
CA LEU A 152 1.27 7.86 -20.15
C LEU A 152 -0.15 7.39 -19.79
N SER A 153 -0.38 6.98 -18.53
CA SER A 153 -1.72 6.58 -18.05
C SER A 153 -2.72 7.71 -18.11
N ILE A 154 -2.33 8.91 -17.69
CA ILE A 154 -3.20 10.09 -17.75
C ILE A 154 -3.45 10.48 -19.21
N ALA A 155 -2.43 10.49 -20.05
CA ALA A 155 -2.55 10.88 -21.46
C ALA A 155 -3.45 9.91 -22.24
N LEU A 156 -3.16 8.59 -22.17
CA LEU A 156 -3.97 7.57 -22.85
C LEU A 156 -5.36 7.42 -22.24
N GLY A 157 -5.47 7.53 -20.92
CA GLY A 157 -6.75 7.51 -20.22
C GLY A 157 -7.66 8.63 -20.70
N ALA A 158 -7.17 9.89 -20.72
CA ALA A 158 -7.93 11.01 -21.23
C ALA A 158 -8.22 10.87 -22.74
N ALA A 159 -7.25 10.46 -23.54
CA ALA A 159 -7.44 10.32 -24.97
C ALA A 159 -8.49 9.28 -25.35
N LEU A 160 -8.55 8.15 -24.65
CA LEU A 160 -9.57 7.11 -24.86
C LEU A 160 -10.91 7.46 -24.23
N THR A 161 -10.92 8.28 -23.18
CA THR A 161 -12.17 8.74 -22.55
C THR A 161 -12.93 9.71 -23.48
N PHE A 162 -12.20 10.65 -24.11
CA PHE A 162 -12.79 11.72 -24.91
C PHE A 162 -12.64 11.54 -26.43
N GLY A 163 -12.07 10.44 -26.89
CA GLY A 163 -11.88 10.17 -28.32
C GLY A 163 -10.84 11.09 -28.98
N TRP A 164 -9.82 11.59 -28.25
CA TRP A 164 -8.81 12.49 -28.81
C TRP A 164 -7.89 11.79 -29.82
N ALA A 165 -7.33 12.56 -30.73
CA ALA A 165 -6.38 12.08 -31.76
C ALA A 165 -6.93 10.94 -32.65
N GLY A 166 -8.25 10.88 -32.87
CA GLY A 166 -8.89 9.84 -33.69
C GLY A 166 -9.04 8.49 -33.01
N LEU A 167 -8.81 8.41 -31.71
CA LEU A 167 -9.08 7.21 -30.91
C LEU A 167 -10.59 7.06 -30.64
N PRO A 168 -11.09 5.84 -30.41
CA PRO A 168 -12.47 5.64 -30.04
C PRO A 168 -12.81 6.32 -28.71
N GLU A 169 -13.98 6.96 -28.63
CA GLU A 169 -14.52 7.49 -27.40
C GLU A 169 -15.12 6.33 -26.58
N LEU A 170 -14.43 5.92 -25.52
CA LEU A 170 -14.80 4.79 -24.67
C LEU A 170 -15.41 5.23 -23.32
N GLY A 171 -15.65 6.53 -23.14
CA GLY A 171 -16.18 7.05 -21.90
C GLY A 171 -15.30 6.67 -20.70
N LEU A 172 -15.94 6.29 -19.59
CA LEU A 172 -15.24 5.97 -18.33
C LEU A 172 -14.33 4.72 -18.44
N ALA A 173 -14.69 3.74 -19.26
CA ALA A 173 -13.84 2.58 -19.54
C ALA A 173 -12.49 2.99 -20.12
N GLY A 174 -12.45 4.10 -20.88
CA GLY A 174 -11.23 4.67 -21.47
C GLY A 174 -10.15 4.98 -20.42
N LEU A 175 -10.52 5.41 -19.20
CA LEU A 175 -9.56 5.64 -18.11
C LEU A 175 -8.89 4.33 -17.67
N ALA A 176 -9.66 3.27 -17.45
CA ALA A 176 -9.13 1.98 -17.01
C ALA A 176 -8.30 1.32 -18.11
N ILE A 177 -8.78 1.33 -19.36
CA ILE A 177 -8.08 0.77 -20.53
C ILE A 177 -6.79 1.54 -20.79
N GLY A 178 -6.85 2.88 -20.84
CA GLY A 178 -5.68 3.72 -21.08
C GLY A 178 -4.62 3.57 -20.00
N GLY A 179 -5.03 3.52 -18.73
CA GLY A 179 -4.15 3.22 -17.59
C GLY A 179 -3.52 1.83 -17.67
N GLY A 180 -4.31 0.83 -18.06
CA GLY A 180 -3.86 -0.55 -18.27
C GLY A 180 -2.85 -0.69 -19.41
N ILE A 181 -3.14 -0.10 -20.58
CA ILE A 181 -2.23 -0.06 -21.73
C ILE A 181 -0.91 0.64 -21.33
N ALA A 182 -0.99 1.82 -20.68
CA ALA A 182 0.19 2.55 -20.24
C ALA A 182 1.06 1.72 -19.29
N THR A 183 0.44 1.03 -18.33
CA THR A 183 1.14 0.13 -17.40
C THR A 183 1.80 -1.01 -18.16
N THR A 184 1.09 -1.64 -19.10
CA THR A 184 1.61 -2.75 -19.91
C THR A 184 2.79 -2.30 -20.78
N LEU A 185 2.70 -1.15 -21.43
CA LEU A 185 3.79 -0.57 -22.21
C LEU A 185 5.00 -0.21 -21.35
N THR A 186 4.75 0.38 -20.18
CA THR A 186 5.82 0.75 -19.25
C THR A 186 6.56 -0.49 -18.77
N ILE A 187 5.86 -1.54 -18.33
CA ILE A 187 6.52 -2.76 -17.87
C ILE A 187 7.21 -3.50 -19.02
N ALA A 188 6.63 -3.52 -20.23
CA ALA A 188 7.25 -4.11 -21.40
C ALA A 188 8.57 -3.41 -21.73
N ALA A 189 8.60 -2.08 -21.72
CA ALA A 189 9.82 -1.31 -21.92
C ALA A 189 10.88 -1.59 -20.84
N PHE A 190 10.48 -1.66 -19.56
CA PHE A 190 11.41 -1.98 -18.49
C PHE A 190 11.89 -3.43 -18.51
N LEU A 191 11.06 -4.39 -18.87
CA LEU A 191 11.48 -5.78 -19.08
C LEU A 191 12.47 -5.89 -20.24
N LEU A 192 12.25 -5.13 -21.32
CA LEU A 192 13.18 -5.05 -22.44
C LEU A 192 14.54 -4.47 -21.99
N PHE A 193 14.55 -3.31 -21.30
CA PHE A 193 15.77 -2.71 -20.77
C PHE A 193 16.49 -3.63 -19.78
N TRP A 194 15.74 -4.38 -19.00
CA TRP A 194 16.28 -5.39 -18.10
C TRP A 194 16.92 -6.55 -18.87
N ALA A 195 16.23 -7.07 -19.88
CA ALA A 195 16.77 -8.13 -20.75
C ALA A 195 18.03 -7.69 -21.51
N LEU A 196 18.09 -6.44 -21.99
CA LEU A 196 19.28 -5.85 -22.63
C LEU A 196 20.43 -5.59 -21.65
N GLY A 197 20.20 -5.74 -20.33
CA GLY A 197 21.21 -5.54 -19.30
C GLY A 197 21.55 -4.07 -19.03
N TRP A 198 20.67 -3.14 -19.40
CA TRP A 198 20.84 -1.70 -19.17
C TRP A 198 20.49 -1.28 -17.73
N LEU A 199 19.83 -2.18 -16.98
CA LEU A 199 19.45 -1.93 -15.58
C LEU A 199 20.50 -2.47 -14.60
N SER A 200 20.36 -2.12 -13.32
CA SER A 200 21.35 -2.36 -12.25
C SER A 200 21.76 -3.81 -12.05
N PHE A 201 20.95 -4.76 -12.46
CA PHE A 201 21.24 -6.19 -12.45
C PHE A 201 20.56 -6.86 -13.65
N LYS A 202 21.15 -7.98 -14.11
CA LYS A 202 20.63 -8.71 -15.28
C LYS A 202 19.56 -9.72 -14.87
N PRO A 203 18.56 -9.99 -15.74
CA PRO A 203 17.71 -11.15 -15.57
C PRO A 203 18.53 -12.42 -15.84
N TYR A 204 18.23 -13.45 -15.10
CA TYR A 204 18.77 -14.79 -15.33
C TYR A 204 17.60 -15.75 -15.40
N ASN A 205 17.79 -16.89 -16.10
CA ASN A 205 16.78 -17.93 -16.12
C ASN A 205 16.32 -18.24 -14.69
N PRO A 206 15.02 -18.45 -14.46
CA PRO A 206 14.49 -18.82 -13.16
C PRO A 206 15.26 -19.98 -12.55
N LEU A 207 15.27 -20.04 -11.22
CA LEU A 207 15.96 -21.10 -10.48
C LEU A 207 15.44 -22.49 -10.91
N PRO A 208 16.31 -23.51 -10.99
CA PRO A 208 15.84 -24.88 -11.04
C PRO A 208 14.91 -25.13 -9.84
N ASN A 209 13.90 -25.93 -10.03
CA ASN A 209 12.81 -26.12 -9.04
C ASN A 209 11.98 -24.86 -8.76
N VAL A 210 11.44 -24.25 -9.82
CA VAL A 210 10.59 -23.04 -9.78
C VAL A 210 9.49 -23.16 -8.70
N ILE A 211 8.85 -24.32 -8.58
CA ILE A 211 7.79 -24.57 -7.60
C ILE A 211 8.32 -24.44 -6.16
N LYS A 212 9.46 -25.09 -5.83
CA LYS A 212 10.03 -25.04 -4.48
C LYS A 212 10.49 -23.62 -4.09
N ASN A 213 11.16 -22.96 -5.01
CA ASN A 213 11.65 -21.59 -4.77
C ASN A 213 10.53 -20.54 -4.76
N GLY A 214 9.52 -20.72 -5.62
CA GLY A 214 8.29 -19.93 -5.62
C GLY A 214 7.52 -20.09 -4.30
N LYS A 215 7.39 -21.34 -3.81
CA LYS A 215 6.81 -21.59 -2.49
C LYS A 215 7.56 -20.83 -1.38
N THR A 216 8.89 -20.80 -1.41
CA THR A 216 9.66 -20.03 -0.41
C THR A 216 9.33 -18.53 -0.44
N LEU A 217 9.18 -17.93 -1.63
CA LEU A 217 8.77 -16.53 -1.77
C LEU A 217 7.37 -16.30 -1.17
N VAL A 218 6.44 -17.18 -1.48
CA VAL A 218 5.05 -17.12 -1.00
C VAL A 218 5.00 -17.37 0.51
N ASP A 219 5.70 -18.36 1.04
CA ASP A 219 5.72 -18.67 2.49
C ASP A 219 6.25 -17.50 3.34
N ILE A 220 7.18 -16.70 2.81
CA ILE A 220 7.67 -15.48 3.47
C ILE A 220 6.69 -14.32 3.27
N GLY A 221 6.09 -14.18 2.08
CA GLY A 221 5.21 -13.07 1.75
C GLY A 221 3.78 -13.22 2.28
N MET A 222 3.27 -14.45 2.36
CA MET A 222 1.88 -14.73 2.71
C MET A 222 1.46 -14.18 4.09
N PRO A 223 2.27 -14.31 5.18
CA PRO A 223 1.91 -13.69 6.44
C PRO A 223 1.75 -12.18 6.34
N ALA A 224 2.61 -11.48 5.58
CA ALA A 224 2.48 -10.05 5.37
C ALA A 224 1.29 -9.67 4.47
N ALA A 225 0.90 -10.55 3.53
CA ALA A 225 -0.33 -10.38 2.75
C ALA A 225 -1.58 -10.52 3.65
N PHE A 226 -1.63 -11.52 4.52
CA PHE A 226 -2.69 -11.66 5.52
C PHE A 226 -2.72 -10.47 6.49
N GLU A 227 -1.56 -9.98 6.93
CA GLU A 227 -1.48 -8.77 7.75
C GLU A 227 -2.17 -7.58 7.08
N GLN A 228 -1.92 -7.36 5.77
CA GLN A 228 -2.55 -6.29 5.01
C GLN A 228 -4.07 -6.51 4.83
N ALA A 229 -4.49 -7.74 4.60
CA ALA A 229 -5.91 -8.07 4.50
C ALA A 229 -6.65 -7.78 5.82
N PHE A 230 -6.09 -8.20 6.95
CA PHE A 230 -6.65 -7.91 8.27
C PHE A 230 -6.65 -6.40 8.58
N PHE A 231 -5.60 -5.67 8.17
CA PHE A 231 -5.55 -4.22 8.32
C PHE A 231 -6.71 -3.56 7.56
N GLN A 232 -6.95 -3.93 6.31
CA GLN A 232 -8.04 -3.36 5.51
C GLN A 232 -9.42 -3.73 6.09
N ALA A 233 -9.61 -4.99 6.49
CA ALA A 233 -10.85 -5.42 7.13
C ALA A 233 -11.11 -4.68 8.45
N GLY A 234 -10.08 -4.47 9.27
CA GLY A 234 -10.17 -3.71 10.52
C GLY A 234 -10.54 -2.25 10.31
N MET A 235 -10.02 -1.62 9.25
CA MET A 235 -10.37 -0.24 8.89
C MET A 235 -11.83 -0.12 8.47
N LEU A 236 -12.34 -1.06 7.67
CA LEU A 236 -13.76 -1.09 7.28
C LEU A 236 -14.68 -1.30 8.49
N LEU A 237 -14.32 -2.25 9.35
CA LEU A 237 -15.08 -2.54 10.58
C LEU A 237 -15.14 -1.30 11.50
N PHE A 238 -14.03 -0.58 11.63
CA PHE A 238 -13.98 0.64 12.43
C PHE A 238 -14.91 1.73 11.90
N MET A 239 -15.02 1.87 10.56
CA MET A 239 -15.96 2.82 9.96
C MET A 239 -17.43 2.50 10.29
N ILE A 240 -17.79 1.21 10.43
CA ILE A 240 -19.13 0.79 10.82
C ILE A 240 -19.46 1.30 12.24
N PHE A 241 -18.54 1.10 13.21
CA PHE A 241 -18.72 1.62 14.55
C PHE A 241 -18.79 3.14 14.59
N LEU A 242 -17.99 3.81 13.77
CA LEU A 242 -17.98 5.27 13.70
C LEU A 242 -19.30 5.84 13.17
N GLY A 243 -19.96 5.13 12.25
CA GLY A 243 -21.29 5.49 11.76
C GLY A 243 -22.35 5.60 12.87
N SER A 244 -22.21 4.88 13.99
CA SER A 244 -23.12 4.96 15.11
C SER A 244 -23.01 6.25 15.95
N TYR A 245 -21.93 7.03 15.74
CA TYR A 245 -21.72 8.34 16.41
C TYR A 245 -22.23 9.54 15.59
N GLY A 246 -22.85 9.28 14.44
CA GLY A 246 -23.45 10.30 13.61
C GLY A 246 -22.63 10.70 12.38
N ASN A 247 -23.27 11.44 11.49
CA ASN A 247 -22.70 11.81 10.19
C ASN A 247 -21.51 12.76 10.32
N ALA A 248 -21.52 13.67 11.29
CA ALA A 248 -20.43 14.63 11.50
C ALA A 248 -19.12 13.94 11.89
N ALA A 249 -19.17 12.99 12.85
CA ALA A 249 -18.01 12.20 13.25
C ALA A 249 -17.49 11.30 12.12
N PHE A 250 -18.40 10.70 11.34
CA PHE A 250 -18.06 9.88 10.18
C PHE A 250 -17.39 10.70 9.08
N ALA A 251 -17.92 11.88 8.75
CA ALA A 251 -17.36 12.79 7.77
C ALA A 251 -15.96 13.29 8.19
N ALA A 252 -15.81 13.71 9.45
CA ALA A 252 -14.53 14.13 10.02
C ALA A 252 -13.46 13.05 9.90
N TYR A 253 -13.81 11.80 10.20
CA TYR A 253 -12.89 10.67 10.05
C TYR A 253 -12.52 10.40 8.59
N GLY A 254 -13.47 10.47 7.67
CA GLY A 254 -13.22 10.30 6.24
C GLY A 254 -12.22 11.32 5.69
N ILE A 255 -12.38 12.59 6.08
CA ILE A 255 -11.43 13.66 5.74
C ILE A 255 -10.08 13.41 6.40
N GLY A 256 -10.07 13.08 7.70
CA GLY A 256 -8.86 12.77 8.45
C GLY A 256 -8.07 11.60 7.87
N LEU A 257 -8.74 10.57 7.34
CA LEU A 257 -8.09 9.46 6.62
C LEU A 257 -7.36 9.92 5.36
N SER A 258 -7.83 10.95 4.67
CA SER A 258 -7.15 11.49 3.49
C SER A 258 -5.83 12.15 3.87
N ILE A 259 -5.81 12.89 4.97
CA ILE A 259 -4.58 13.49 5.53
C ILE A 259 -3.62 12.41 6.03
N LEU A 260 -4.15 11.46 6.80
CA LEU A 260 -3.38 10.33 7.31
C LEU A 260 -2.78 9.49 6.16
N GLY A 261 -3.51 9.34 5.05
CA GLY A 261 -3.05 8.62 3.87
C GLY A 261 -1.73 9.16 3.31
N LEU A 262 -1.56 10.49 3.27
CA LEU A 262 -0.29 11.12 2.85
C LEU A 262 0.87 10.72 3.78
N ILE A 263 0.62 10.69 5.08
CA ILE A 263 1.62 10.37 6.09
C ILE A 263 1.95 8.87 6.08
N ILE A 264 0.95 8.02 5.91
CA ILE A 264 1.13 6.56 5.76
C ILE A 264 2.06 6.24 4.59
N VAL A 265 1.95 6.93 3.46
CA VAL A 265 2.84 6.75 2.30
C VAL A 265 4.31 6.99 2.67
N VAL A 266 4.58 7.98 3.53
CA VAL A 266 5.92 8.24 4.05
C VAL A 266 6.37 7.10 4.95
N ALA A 267 5.56 6.69 5.93
CA ALA A 267 5.86 5.59 6.85
C ALA A 267 6.13 4.27 6.09
N PHE A 268 5.32 3.96 5.08
CA PHE A 268 5.53 2.81 4.18
C PHE A 268 6.87 2.86 3.44
N SER A 269 7.29 4.05 3.02
CA SER A 269 8.58 4.21 2.34
C SER A 269 9.75 3.86 3.27
N PHE A 270 9.65 4.20 4.57
CA PHE A 270 10.62 3.79 5.58
C PHE A 270 10.56 2.28 5.87
N SER A 271 9.36 1.68 5.88
CA SER A 271 9.20 0.23 6.02
C SER A 271 9.94 -0.53 4.92
N ILE A 272 9.76 -0.12 3.65
CA ILE A 272 10.46 -0.72 2.51
C ILE A 272 11.97 -0.51 2.61
N SER A 273 12.41 0.69 3.01
CA SER A 273 13.83 0.99 3.17
C SER A 273 14.47 0.16 4.28
N ALA A 274 13.78 -0.01 5.41
CA ALA A 274 14.21 -0.86 6.51
C ALA A 274 14.34 -2.33 6.08
N ALA A 275 13.33 -2.85 5.36
CA ALA A 275 13.35 -4.20 4.83
C ALA A 275 14.54 -4.43 3.87
N THR A 276 14.78 -3.47 2.97
CA THR A 276 15.91 -3.52 2.02
C THR A 276 17.25 -3.55 2.75
N LEU A 277 17.50 -2.58 3.65
CA LEU A 277 18.79 -2.47 4.33
C LEU A 277 19.06 -3.69 5.23
N VAL A 278 18.07 -4.12 6.00
CA VAL A 278 18.20 -5.29 6.87
C VAL A 278 18.49 -6.55 6.05
N SER A 279 17.75 -6.79 4.96
CA SER A 279 17.97 -7.97 4.10
C SER A 279 19.34 -7.98 3.45
N GLN A 280 19.86 -6.82 3.00
CA GLN A 280 21.18 -6.70 2.40
C GLN A 280 22.29 -6.95 3.41
N HIS A 281 22.24 -6.34 4.60
CA HIS A 281 23.24 -6.61 5.65
C HIS A 281 23.23 -8.07 6.11
N LEU A 282 22.06 -8.69 6.25
CA LEU A 282 21.97 -10.12 6.55
C LEU A 282 22.58 -10.99 5.45
N GLY A 283 22.34 -10.62 4.19
CA GLY A 283 22.97 -11.29 3.06
C GLY A 283 24.48 -11.20 3.08
N ALA A 284 25.03 -10.05 3.48
CA ALA A 284 26.46 -9.82 3.65
C ALA A 284 27.07 -10.51 4.89
N GLY A 285 26.26 -11.21 5.71
CA GLY A 285 26.70 -11.80 6.98
C GLY A 285 26.88 -10.77 8.11
N ASP A 286 26.57 -9.50 7.86
CA ASP A 286 26.72 -8.41 8.83
C ASP A 286 25.47 -8.27 9.71
N LYS A 287 25.36 -9.17 10.70
CA LYS A 287 24.24 -9.18 11.66
C LYS A 287 24.14 -7.88 12.47
N GLN A 288 25.30 -7.28 12.83
CA GLN A 288 25.32 -6.04 13.59
C GLN A 288 24.94 -4.83 12.72
N GLY A 289 25.37 -4.80 11.46
CA GLY A 289 24.95 -3.81 10.47
C GLY A 289 23.46 -3.87 10.21
N ALA A 290 22.87 -5.06 10.09
CA ALA A 290 21.42 -5.26 9.96
C ALA A 290 20.66 -4.67 11.16
N TYR A 291 21.12 -4.95 12.38
CA TYR A 291 20.52 -4.38 13.61
C TYR A 291 20.63 -2.86 13.63
N ASN A 292 21.80 -2.32 13.34
CA ASN A 292 22.02 -0.87 13.32
C ASN A 292 21.20 -0.16 12.22
N ALA A 293 21.08 -0.79 11.04
CA ALA A 293 20.29 -0.27 9.93
C ALA A 293 18.80 -0.12 10.31
N GLY A 294 18.23 -1.16 10.94
CA GLY A 294 16.85 -1.09 11.42
C GLY A 294 16.63 0.06 12.43
N TRP A 295 17.51 0.21 13.40
CA TRP A 295 17.44 1.30 14.38
C TRP A 295 17.64 2.67 13.77
N ARG A 296 18.57 2.83 12.82
CA ARG A 296 18.78 4.12 12.13
C ARG A 296 17.55 4.51 11.32
N THR A 297 17.01 3.58 10.55
CA THR A 297 15.80 3.82 9.74
C THR A 297 14.62 4.20 10.64
N MET A 298 14.42 3.50 11.76
CA MET A 298 13.37 3.81 12.72
C MET A 298 13.53 5.22 13.30
N ARG A 299 14.73 5.58 13.80
CA ARG A 299 14.97 6.91 14.36
C ARG A 299 14.68 8.01 13.34
N THR A 300 15.15 7.86 12.10
CA THR A 300 14.91 8.84 11.04
C THR A 300 13.42 8.96 10.72
N CYS A 301 12.68 7.84 10.67
CA CYS A 301 11.23 7.84 10.48
C CYS A 301 10.52 8.57 11.63
N VAL A 302 10.86 8.24 12.87
CA VAL A 302 10.26 8.87 14.06
C VAL A 302 10.50 10.39 14.10
N TYR A 303 11.70 10.85 13.77
CA TYR A 303 11.96 12.30 13.68
C TYR A 303 11.07 12.98 12.64
N LEU A 304 10.92 12.36 11.46
CA LEU A 304 10.05 12.91 10.44
C LEU A 304 8.57 12.88 10.86
N MET A 305 8.13 11.80 11.52
CA MET A 305 6.77 11.70 12.05
C MET A 305 6.51 12.74 13.16
N LEU A 306 7.50 13.01 14.03
CA LEU A 306 7.42 14.07 15.03
C LEU A 306 7.30 15.45 14.38
N CYS A 307 8.11 15.75 13.36
CA CYS A 307 7.98 17.00 12.61
C CYS A 307 6.59 17.15 11.97
N SER A 308 6.10 16.08 11.34
CA SER A 308 4.75 16.05 10.74
C SER A 308 3.66 16.22 11.81
N SER A 309 3.82 15.58 12.98
CA SER A 309 2.91 15.69 14.11
C SER A 309 2.81 17.12 14.64
N ILE A 310 3.95 17.77 14.85
CA ILE A 310 4.01 19.16 15.31
C ILE A 310 3.35 20.08 14.27
N PHE A 311 3.67 19.92 12.99
CA PHE A 311 3.06 20.69 11.92
C PHE A 311 1.54 20.54 11.91
N LEU A 312 1.03 19.31 11.93
CA LEU A 312 -0.42 19.06 11.94
C LEU A 312 -1.09 19.58 13.22
N ALA A 313 -0.43 19.51 14.38
CA ALA A 313 -1.00 20.00 15.62
C ALA A 313 -1.13 21.54 15.63
N ILE A 314 -0.15 22.24 15.05
CA ILE A 314 -0.19 23.72 14.95
C ILE A 314 -1.29 24.18 13.99
N PHE A 315 -1.44 23.49 12.85
CA PHE A 315 -2.37 23.87 11.79
C PHE A 315 -3.66 23.04 11.77
N ALA A 316 -4.01 22.36 12.88
CA ALA A 316 -5.15 21.44 12.93
C ALA A 316 -6.47 22.13 12.57
N GLU A 317 -6.71 23.31 13.12
CA GLU A 317 -7.94 24.06 12.89
C GLU A 317 -7.99 24.68 11.48
N GLU A 318 -6.88 25.25 11.01
CA GLU A 318 -6.77 25.82 9.67
C GLU A 318 -6.96 24.76 8.58
N ILE A 319 -6.37 23.57 8.76
CA ILE A 319 -6.56 22.45 7.86
C ILE A 319 -8.02 21.99 7.86
N ALA A 320 -8.64 21.89 9.05
CA ALA A 320 -10.04 21.49 9.16
C ALA A 320 -10.97 22.50 8.44
N ARG A 321 -10.80 23.80 8.68
CA ARG A 321 -11.54 24.89 8.04
C ARG A 321 -11.31 24.97 6.52
N PHE A 322 -10.12 24.59 6.06
CA PHE A 322 -9.83 24.53 4.62
C PHE A 322 -10.56 23.36 3.93
N MET A 323 -10.80 22.28 4.67
CA MET A 323 -11.42 21.07 4.10
C MET A 323 -12.95 21.09 4.15
N ILE A 324 -13.56 21.79 5.12
CA ILE A 324 -15.00 21.81 5.32
C ILE A 324 -15.45 23.07 6.11
N ASP A 325 -16.67 23.55 5.83
CA ASP A 325 -17.25 24.73 6.48
C ASP A 325 -18.15 24.40 7.68
N ASP A 326 -18.54 23.13 7.87
CA ASP A 326 -19.44 22.71 8.94
C ASP A 326 -18.73 22.74 10.31
N PRO A 327 -19.19 23.58 11.28
CA PRO A 327 -18.53 23.74 12.57
C PRO A 327 -18.47 22.45 13.42
N GLU A 328 -19.48 21.59 13.32
CA GLU A 328 -19.54 20.34 14.08
C GLU A 328 -18.48 19.34 13.54
N VAL A 329 -18.38 19.22 12.21
CA VAL A 329 -17.37 18.39 11.55
C VAL A 329 -15.96 18.92 11.83
N ILE A 330 -15.76 20.25 11.81
CA ILE A 330 -14.49 20.89 12.16
C ILE A 330 -14.06 20.49 13.58
N GLY A 331 -14.97 20.56 14.56
CA GLY A 331 -14.70 20.18 15.95
C GLY A 331 -14.24 18.72 16.07
N HIS A 332 -14.93 17.79 15.43
CA HIS A 332 -14.54 16.37 15.38
C HIS A 332 -13.21 16.15 14.65
N MET A 333 -12.96 16.88 13.57
CA MET A 333 -11.74 16.77 12.79
C MET A 333 -10.51 17.28 13.56
N VAL A 334 -10.62 18.38 14.31
CA VAL A 334 -9.55 18.90 15.17
C VAL A 334 -9.20 17.90 16.27
N ASN A 335 -10.22 17.35 16.95
CA ASN A 335 -10.02 16.31 17.98
C ASN A 335 -9.34 15.06 17.42
N LEU A 336 -9.80 14.58 16.25
CA LEU A 336 -9.17 13.47 15.55
C LEU A 336 -7.71 13.77 15.21
N THR A 337 -7.43 14.97 14.70
CA THR A 337 -6.08 15.40 14.31
C THR A 337 -5.13 15.37 15.51
N TYR A 338 -5.54 15.86 16.68
CA TYR A 338 -4.70 15.77 17.89
C TYR A 338 -4.42 14.34 18.32
N VAL A 339 -5.40 13.45 18.26
CA VAL A 339 -5.19 12.01 18.54
C VAL A 339 -4.21 11.40 17.53
N LEU A 340 -4.36 11.72 16.24
CA LEU A 340 -3.44 11.27 15.20
C LEU A 340 -2.03 11.81 15.44
N CYS A 341 -1.88 13.08 15.80
CA CYS A 341 -0.57 13.67 16.12
C CYS A 341 0.17 12.87 17.20
N LEU A 342 -0.54 12.47 18.26
CA LEU A 342 0.04 11.61 19.30
C LEU A 342 0.40 10.22 18.78
N SER A 343 -0.31 9.73 17.77
CA SER A 343 -0.12 8.39 17.21
C SER A 343 1.04 8.31 16.21
N LEU A 344 1.39 9.42 15.51
CA LEU A 344 2.37 9.43 14.42
C LEU A 344 3.76 8.93 14.83
N PRO A 345 4.35 9.28 15.98
CA PRO A 345 5.65 8.75 16.38
C PRO A 345 5.63 7.22 16.55
N PHE A 346 4.57 6.68 17.15
CA PHE A 346 4.38 5.24 17.31
C PHE A 346 4.20 4.54 15.95
N MET A 347 3.49 5.16 15.02
CA MET A 347 3.37 4.70 13.64
C MET A 347 4.74 4.63 12.95
N GLY A 348 5.60 5.63 13.16
CA GLY A 348 6.97 5.63 12.65
C GLY A 348 7.80 4.45 13.16
N VAL A 349 7.69 4.12 14.45
CA VAL A 349 8.34 2.95 15.05
C VAL A 349 7.76 1.66 14.46
N GLU A 350 6.44 1.53 14.42
CA GLU A 350 5.74 0.34 13.93
C GLU A 350 6.16 0.00 12.50
N PHE A 351 5.98 0.93 11.54
CA PHE A 351 6.29 0.68 10.14
C PHE A 351 7.76 0.33 9.90
N SER A 352 8.69 1.00 10.58
CA SER A 352 10.12 0.76 10.44
C SER A 352 10.53 -0.57 11.06
N MET A 353 10.01 -0.94 12.23
CA MET A 353 10.35 -2.19 12.91
C MET A 353 9.70 -3.40 12.23
N ALA A 354 8.41 -3.29 11.83
CA ALA A 354 7.76 -4.33 11.04
C ALA A 354 8.46 -4.52 9.69
N GLY A 355 8.87 -3.43 9.01
CA GLY A 355 9.68 -3.49 7.80
C GLY A 355 11.01 -4.20 8.01
N SER A 356 11.72 -3.90 9.10
CA SER A 356 12.98 -4.56 9.47
C SER A 356 12.79 -6.07 9.69
N LEU A 357 11.75 -6.48 10.40
CA LEU A 357 11.41 -7.88 10.63
C LEU A 357 11.07 -8.61 9.32
N ARG A 358 10.27 -7.97 8.44
CA ARG A 358 9.95 -8.52 7.11
C ARG A 358 11.20 -8.68 6.24
N GLY A 359 12.12 -7.71 6.26
CA GLY A 359 13.40 -7.79 5.55
C GLY A 359 14.30 -8.93 6.07
N ALA A 360 14.19 -9.25 7.36
CA ALA A 360 14.84 -10.40 7.96
C ALA A 360 14.16 -11.76 7.62
N GLY A 361 12.96 -11.73 7.05
CA GLY A 361 12.13 -12.92 6.78
C GLY A 361 11.19 -13.30 7.92
N ASP A 362 11.22 -12.56 9.05
CA ASP A 362 10.29 -12.76 10.17
C ASP A 362 8.98 -11.98 9.91
N THR A 363 8.15 -12.50 9.01
CA THR A 363 6.87 -11.90 8.61
C THR A 363 5.70 -12.35 9.47
N ARG A 364 5.84 -13.48 10.16
CA ARG A 364 4.77 -14.05 11.00
C ARG A 364 4.53 -13.23 12.26
N PHE A 365 5.59 -12.70 12.86
CA PHE A 365 5.45 -11.95 14.11
C PHE A 365 4.71 -10.62 13.90
N PRO A 366 5.06 -9.74 12.94
CA PRO A 366 4.27 -8.55 12.64
C PRO A 366 2.81 -8.86 12.29
N MET A 367 2.54 -9.93 11.54
CA MET A 367 1.18 -10.39 11.24
C MET A 367 0.38 -10.69 12.52
N MET A 368 0.94 -11.51 13.43
CA MET A 368 0.25 -11.85 14.70
C MET A 368 -0.01 -10.61 15.54
N VAL A 369 0.95 -9.69 15.61
CA VAL A 369 0.81 -8.41 16.33
C VAL A 369 -0.30 -7.57 15.71
N THR A 370 -0.36 -7.48 14.39
CA THR A 370 -1.41 -6.72 13.70
C THR A 370 -2.79 -7.33 13.92
N ILE A 371 -2.94 -8.65 13.79
CA ILE A 371 -4.21 -9.34 14.03
C ILE A 371 -4.68 -9.10 15.48
N PHE A 372 -3.80 -9.32 16.45
CA PHE A 372 -4.13 -9.11 17.88
C PHE A 372 -4.55 -7.66 18.14
N SER A 373 -3.75 -6.70 17.68
CA SER A 373 -4.02 -5.28 17.90
C SER A 373 -5.33 -4.84 17.22
N MET A 374 -5.57 -5.29 15.96
CA MET A 374 -6.80 -4.97 15.24
C MET A 374 -8.06 -5.55 15.87
N LEU A 375 -8.01 -6.80 16.32
CA LEU A 375 -9.13 -7.41 17.05
C LEU A 375 -9.44 -6.64 18.34
N LEU A 376 -8.43 -6.20 19.05
CA LEU A 376 -8.60 -5.43 20.28
C LEU A 376 -9.15 -4.03 20.00
N THR A 377 -8.51 -3.28 19.10
CA THR A 377 -8.74 -1.84 18.91
C THR A 377 -9.78 -1.49 17.85
N ARG A 378 -10.10 -2.43 16.94
CA ARG A 378 -11.08 -2.20 15.85
C ARG A 378 -12.36 -3.00 16.02
N LEU A 379 -12.39 -4.01 16.93
CA LEU A 379 -13.58 -4.81 17.22
C LEU A 379 -13.97 -4.73 18.69
N LEU A 380 -13.14 -5.26 19.59
CA LEU A 380 -13.53 -5.43 21.01
C LEU A 380 -13.74 -4.10 21.73
N MET A 381 -12.78 -3.20 21.69
CA MET A 381 -12.89 -1.91 22.36
C MET A 381 -13.98 -1.02 21.77
N PRO A 382 -14.14 -0.86 20.44
CA PRO A 382 -15.27 -0.14 19.87
C PRO A 382 -16.63 -0.69 20.29
N LEU A 383 -16.80 -2.02 20.35
CA LEU A 383 -18.03 -2.65 20.85
C LEU A 383 -18.35 -2.24 22.28
N ILE A 384 -17.33 -2.17 23.14
CA ILE A 384 -17.50 -1.75 24.54
C ILE A 384 -17.83 -0.27 24.59
N LEU A 385 -17.07 0.58 23.89
CA LEU A 385 -17.24 2.04 23.91
C LEU A 385 -18.64 2.45 23.42
N VAL A 386 -19.15 1.83 22.36
CA VAL A 386 -20.50 2.09 21.85
C VAL A 386 -21.56 1.64 22.88
N LYS A 387 -21.38 0.48 23.54
CA LYS A 387 -22.35 -0.02 24.54
C LYS A 387 -22.44 0.86 25.77
N ILE A 388 -21.34 1.45 26.22
CA ILE A 388 -21.32 2.34 27.40
C ILE A 388 -21.66 3.79 27.07
N GLY A 389 -21.91 4.12 25.78
CA GLY A 389 -22.20 5.48 25.33
C GLY A 389 -21.00 6.43 25.51
N ALA A 390 -19.78 5.94 25.36
CA ALA A 390 -18.57 6.77 25.48
C ALA A 390 -18.52 7.82 24.34
N ASP A 391 -17.85 8.95 24.60
CA ASP A 391 -17.62 9.97 23.59
C ASP A 391 -16.78 9.43 22.42
N VAL A 392 -17.00 9.94 21.19
CA VAL A 392 -16.32 9.54 19.96
C VAL A 392 -14.80 9.72 20.03
N ILE A 393 -14.31 10.62 20.88
CA ILE A 393 -12.86 10.83 21.06
C ILE A 393 -12.16 9.56 21.55
N TRP A 394 -12.83 8.75 22.36
CA TRP A 394 -12.30 7.46 22.82
C TRP A 394 -12.18 6.46 21.68
N LEU A 395 -13.11 6.53 20.73
CA LEU A 395 -13.01 5.72 19.50
C LEU A 395 -11.81 6.15 18.66
N TYR A 396 -11.60 7.45 18.48
CA TYR A 396 -10.42 7.99 17.80
C TYR A 396 -9.11 7.57 18.52
N ALA A 397 -9.11 7.59 19.87
CA ALA A 397 -7.97 7.19 20.68
C ALA A 397 -7.56 5.73 20.48
N MET A 398 -8.46 4.87 19.97
CA MET A 398 -8.09 3.49 19.62
C MET A 398 -6.99 3.42 18.56
N SER A 399 -6.83 4.45 17.73
CA SER A 399 -5.71 4.52 16.78
C SER A 399 -4.37 4.68 17.50
N LEU A 400 -4.31 5.49 18.57
CA LEU A 400 -3.13 5.62 19.41
C LEU A 400 -2.78 4.31 20.12
N VAL A 401 -3.79 3.62 20.67
CA VAL A 401 -3.60 2.32 21.33
C VAL A 401 -3.08 1.28 20.33
N ASP A 402 -3.66 1.22 19.13
CA ASP A 402 -3.26 0.31 18.06
C ASP A 402 -1.78 0.47 17.70
N PHE A 403 -1.37 1.69 17.34
CA PHE A 403 0.03 1.96 16.99
C PHE A 403 0.97 1.77 18.19
N SER A 404 0.55 2.06 19.42
CA SER A 404 1.36 1.84 20.63
C SER A 404 1.62 0.35 20.88
N ILE A 405 0.63 -0.51 20.73
CA ILE A 405 0.77 -1.96 20.85
C ILE A 405 1.71 -2.50 19.77
N LYS A 406 1.45 -2.16 18.51
CA LYS A 406 2.23 -2.63 17.37
C LYS A 406 3.69 -2.18 17.45
N SER A 407 3.92 -0.91 17.77
CA SER A 407 5.27 -0.36 17.90
C SER A 407 6.05 -1.04 19.02
N SER A 408 5.43 -1.20 20.19
CA SER A 408 6.06 -1.80 21.37
C SER A 408 6.44 -3.27 21.13
N LEU A 409 5.53 -4.06 20.57
CA LEU A 409 5.77 -5.49 20.34
C LEU A 409 6.76 -5.72 19.20
N ASN A 410 6.66 -5.00 18.08
CA ASN A 410 7.62 -5.13 16.97
C ASN A 410 9.02 -4.65 17.38
N MET A 411 9.13 -3.56 18.14
CA MET A 411 10.40 -3.08 18.67
C MET A 411 11.01 -4.08 19.68
N TRP A 412 10.20 -4.66 20.57
CA TRP A 412 10.64 -5.69 21.50
C TRP A 412 11.19 -6.92 20.77
N ARG A 413 10.49 -7.44 19.75
CA ARG A 413 10.94 -8.56 18.92
C ARG A 413 12.24 -8.25 18.23
N PHE A 414 12.35 -7.06 17.63
CA PHE A 414 13.55 -6.62 16.94
C PHE A 414 14.75 -6.50 17.90
N ARG A 415 14.54 -5.88 19.09
CA ARG A 415 15.55 -5.71 20.12
C ARG A 415 16.08 -7.04 20.65
N LYS A 416 15.23 -8.04 20.83
CA LYS A 416 15.64 -9.39 21.29
C LYS A 416 16.47 -10.17 20.28
N LYS A 417 16.65 -9.66 19.06
CA LYS A 417 17.39 -10.30 17.97
C LYS A 417 16.88 -11.72 17.61
N ALA A 418 15.66 -12.08 18.02
CA ALA A 418 15.08 -13.39 17.76
C ALA A 418 14.86 -13.69 16.27
N TRP A 419 14.86 -12.63 15.43
CA TRP A 419 14.78 -12.71 13.98
C TRP A 419 16.10 -13.11 13.30
N LEU A 420 17.22 -13.15 14.04
CA LEU A 420 18.53 -13.58 13.49
C LEU A 420 18.63 -15.10 13.28
N GLY A 421 17.65 -15.89 13.76
CA GLY A 421 17.70 -17.34 13.77
C GLY A 421 18.67 -17.87 14.84
N ASN A 422 18.35 -19.02 15.44
CA ASN A 422 19.35 -19.82 16.14
C ASN A 422 20.15 -20.54 15.05
N GLU A 423 21.43 -20.30 14.99
CA GLU A 423 22.39 -21.19 14.29
C GLU A 423 22.46 -22.49 15.01
#